data_129555503e2fed5b833c3414aa572201
#
_entry.id   129555503e2fed5b833c3414aa572201
#
_cell.length_a   1.000
_cell.length_b   1.000
_cell.length_c   1.000
_cell.angle_alpha   90.00
_cell.angle_beta   90.00
_cell.angle_gamma   90.00
#
_symmetry.space_group_name_H-M   'P 1'
#
loop_
_entity.id
_entity.type
_entity.pdbx_description
1 polymer ?
#
loop_
_entity_poly.entity_id
_entity_poly.type
_entity_poly.pdbx_seq_one_letter_code
_entity_poly.pdbx_strand_id
1 'polypeptide(L)'
;MKINIICAIATSILFLGCAGTKQKLGYESENGSEVDVYVGNVESTEIIRKWFDSYNARDLKTVSSIEHEDVVLHAPNGMIINGSEQHSELAKQFLAAYPNAKWEILWSISSDIAFKTKPYENWVTTCVTVTYGEGEEATTLQRIIDAQIVDDKIKLVYGYERTVLAQEVELD
;
A
#
# COMPACT_ATOMS: atom_id res chain seq x y z
N MET A 1 -48.37 6.08 -56.58
CA MET A 1 -47.95 6.63 -55.30
C MET A 1 -47.38 5.50 -54.45
N LYS A 2 -46.04 5.32 -54.44
CA LYS A 2 -45.37 4.22 -53.73
C LYS A 2 -44.84 4.74 -52.41
N ILE A 3 -45.39 4.22 -51.31
CA ILE A 3 -44.96 4.54 -49.95
C ILE A 3 -43.78 3.63 -49.62
N ASN A 4 -42.58 4.21 -49.48
CA ASN A 4 -41.41 3.50 -49.00
C ASN A 4 -41.44 3.52 -47.47
N ILE A 5 -41.64 2.34 -46.86
CA ILE A 5 -41.50 2.14 -45.43
C ILE A 5 -40.02 1.88 -45.16
N ILE A 6 -39.35 2.88 -44.60
CA ILE A 6 -37.97 2.75 -44.07
C ILE A 6 -38.10 2.10 -42.71
N CYS A 7 -37.71 0.82 -42.61
CA CYS A 7 -37.55 0.11 -41.36
C CYS A 7 -36.24 0.62 -40.68
N ALA A 8 -36.35 1.52 -39.70
CA ALA A 8 -35.26 1.89 -38.84
C ALA A 8 -35.03 0.75 -37.82
N ILE A 9 -34.02 -0.07 -38.07
CA ILE A 9 -33.54 -1.06 -37.10
C ILE A 9 -32.73 -0.27 -36.08
N ALA A 10 -33.33 0.02 -34.93
CA ALA A 10 -32.63 0.52 -33.76
C ALA A 10 -31.77 -0.60 -33.16
N THR A 11 -30.50 -0.61 -33.50
CA THR A 11 -29.51 -1.50 -32.89
C THR A 11 -29.25 -1.02 -31.48
N SER A 12 -30.01 -1.50 -30.51
CA SER A 12 -29.72 -1.30 -29.07
C SER A 12 -28.49 -2.12 -28.74
N ILE A 13 -27.32 -1.47 -28.74
CA ILE A 13 -26.09 -2.03 -28.19
C ILE A 13 -26.29 -2.09 -26.68
N LEU A 14 -26.72 -3.24 -26.19
CA LEU A 14 -26.64 -3.59 -24.78
C LEU A 14 -25.17 -3.67 -24.41
N PHE A 15 -24.60 -2.59 -23.86
CA PHE A 15 -23.38 -2.66 -23.06
C PHE A 15 -23.71 -3.47 -21.80
N LEU A 16 -23.67 -4.79 -21.94
CA LEU A 16 -23.45 -5.66 -20.78
C LEU A 16 -22.05 -5.34 -20.27
N GLY A 17 -21.95 -4.32 -19.41
CA GLY A 17 -20.79 -4.11 -18.59
C GLY A 17 -20.58 -5.41 -17.82
N CYS A 18 -19.57 -6.19 -18.18
CA CYS A 18 -19.04 -7.22 -17.30
C CYS A 18 -18.64 -6.50 -16.01
N ALA A 19 -19.53 -6.47 -15.03
CA ALA A 19 -19.12 -6.30 -13.66
C ALA A 19 -18.22 -7.52 -13.36
N GLY A 20 -16.92 -7.37 -13.62
CA GLY A 20 -15.95 -8.41 -13.37
C GLY A 20 -16.08 -8.82 -11.91
N THR A 21 -16.42 -10.08 -11.66
CA THR A 21 -16.41 -10.63 -10.32
C THR A 21 -14.98 -10.46 -9.78
N LYS A 22 -14.83 -9.74 -8.66
CA LYS A 22 -13.53 -9.61 -8.02
C LYS A 22 -12.93 -10.99 -7.79
N GLN A 23 -11.67 -11.18 -8.18
CA GLN A 23 -10.98 -12.45 -7.97
C GLN A 23 -10.67 -12.62 -6.48
N LYS A 24 -11.14 -13.75 -5.90
CA LYS A 24 -10.83 -14.12 -4.52
C LYS A 24 -9.37 -14.55 -4.41
N LEU A 25 -8.64 -13.96 -3.46
CA LEU A 25 -7.26 -14.28 -3.11
C LEU A 25 -7.17 -15.29 -1.96
N GLY A 26 -8.07 -15.18 -0.99
CA GLY A 26 -8.03 -15.99 0.20
C GLY A 26 -9.09 -15.56 1.21
N TYR A 27 -8.74 -15.69 2.47
CA TYR A 27 -9.60 -15.29 3.59
C TYR A 27 -8.77 -14.68 4.73
N GLU A 28 -9.44 -13.88 5.55
CA GLU A 28 -8.97 -13.41 6.84
C GLU A 28 -9.87 -13.98 7.95
N SER A 29 -9.31 -14.20 9.14
CA SER A 29 -10.07 -14.65 10.30
C SER A 29 -10.44 -13.46 11.20
N GLU A 30 -11.71 -13.09 11.23
CA GLU A 30 -12.24 -12.06 12.10
C GLU A 30 -13.15 -12.71 13.17
N ASN A 31 -12.77 -12.60 14.45
CA ASN A 31 -13.57 -13.12 15.59
C ASN A 31 -14.03 -14.58 15.42
N GLY A 32 -13.18 -15.43 14.84
CA GLY A 32 -13.48 -16.84 14.59
C GLY A 32 -14.38 -17.10 13.37
N SER A 33 -14.63 -16.09 12.56
CA SER A 33 -15.35 -16.20 11.28
C SER A 33 -14.39 -15.85 10.13
N GLU A 34 -14.49 -16.59 9.02
CA GLU A 34 -13.76 -16.26 7.81
C GLU A 34 -14.49 -15.14 7.04
N VAL A 35 -13.70 -14.17 6.58
CA VAL A 35 -14.11 -13.12 5.65
C VAL A 35 -13.27 -13.22 4.38
N ASP A 36 -13.88 -12.98 3.23
CA ASP A 36 -13.21 -13.15 1.95
C ASP A 36 -12.25 -11.99 1.66
N VAL A 37 -11.09 -12.34 1.13
CA VAL A 37 -10.09 -11.40 0.61
C VAL A 37 -10.05 -11.49 -0.90
N TYR A 38 -10.14 -10.35 -1.57
CA TYR A 38 -10.17 -10.21 -3.03
C TYR A 38 -8.98 -9.39 -3.53
N VAL A 39 -8.73 -9.46 -4.85
CA VAL A 39 -7.82 -8.53 -5.51
C VAL A 39 -8.34 -7.10 -5.28
N GLY A 40 -7.49 -6.25 -4.72
CA GLY A 40 -7.79 -4.85 -4.44
C GLY A 40 -7.55 -3.92 -5.63
N ASN A 41 -7.69 -2.62 -5.37
CA ASN A 41 -7.40 -1.61 -6.38
C ASN A 41 -5.87 -1.44 -6.55
N VAL A 42 -5.36 -1.70 -7.75
CA VAL A 42 -3.92 -1.56 -8.05
C VAL A 42 -3.44 -0.11 -7.87
N GLU A 43 -4.32 0.89 -8.07
CA GLU A 43 -3.97 2.31 -7.90
C GLU A 43 -3.58 2.62 -6.45
N SER A 44 -4.05 1.85 -5.47
CA SER A 44 -3.64 2.00 -4.07
C SER A 44 -2.15 1.71 -3.86
N THR A 45 -1.52 0.89 -4.70
CA THR A 45 -0.07 0.64 -4.63
C THR A 45 0.74 1.89 -5.00
N GLU A 46 0.19 2.79 -5.82
CA GLU A 46 0.84 4.04 -6.19
C GLU A 46 0.90 5.04 -5.02
N ILE A 47 -0.05 4.95 -4.06
CA ILE A 47 -0.03 5.73 -2.82
C ILE A 47 1.21 5.35 -2.02
N ILE A 48 1.47 4.06 -1.85
CA ILE A 48 2.65 3.55 -1.13
C ILE A 48 3.93 3.86 -1.89
N ARG A 49 3.94 3.73 -3.21
CA ARG A 49 5.09 4.13 -4.04
C ARG A 49 5.44 5.60 -3.81
N LYS A 50 4.46 6.49 -3.93
CA LYS A 50 4.65 7.92 -3.70
C LYS A 50 5.14 8.22 -2.27
N TRP A 51 4.67 7.46 -1.29
CA TRP A 51 5.11 7.60 0.10
C TRP A 51 6.62 7.33 0.25
N PHE A 52 7.12 6.20 -0.29
CA PHE A 52 8.55 5.88 -0.25
C PHE A 52 9.41 6.78 -1.15
N ASP A 53 8.91 7.16 -2.33
CA ASP A 53 9.58 8.12 -3.21
C ASP A 53 9.77 9.48 -2.51
N SER A 54 8.77 9.91 -1.72
CA SER A 54 8.85 11.13 -0.91
C SER A 54 9.90 11.03 0.19
N TYR A 55 10.05 9.86 0.85
CA TYR A 55 11.16 9.61 1.77
C TYR A 55 12.51 9.70 1.08
N ASN A 56 12.67 9.07 -0.08
CA ASN A 56 13.89 9.13 -0.88
C ASN A 56 14.22 10.57 -1.32
N ALA A 57 13.20 11.37 -1.63
CA ALA A 57 13.33 12.79 -1.96
C ALA A 57 13.52 13.71 -0.73
N ARG A 58 13.41 13.19 0.49
CA ARG A 58 13.42 13.98 1.75
C ARG A 58 12.23 14.95 1.86
N ASP A 59 11.17 14.72 1.10
CA ASP A 59 9.96 15.54 1.11
C ASP A 59 8.96 15.05 2.17
N LEU A 60 9.27 15.34 3.43
CA LEU A 60 8.42 14.97 4.56
C LEU A 60 7.05 15.66 4.55
N LYS A 61 6.92 16.79 3.83
CA LYS A 61 5.62 17.44 3.65
C LYS A 61 4.70 16.57 2.80
N THR A 62 5.21 16.01 1.71
CA THR A 62 4.44 15.08 0.88
C THR A 62 4.17 13.78 1.64
N VAL A 63 5.12 13.23 2.41
CA VAL A 63 4.89 12.08 3.31
C VAL A 63 3.66 12.30 4.19
N SER A 64 3.64 13.40 4.97
CA SER A 64 2.51 13.74 5.85
C SER A 64 1.20 13.96 5.09
N SER A 65 1.23 14.47 3.85
CA SER A 65 0.01 14.71 3.07
C SER A 65 -0.66 13.43 2.56
N ILE A 66 0.13 12.35 2.42
CA ILE A 66 -0.34 11.01 2.00
C ILE A 66 -0.94 10.25 3.19
N GLU A 67 -0.61 10.63 4.40
CA GLU A 67 -1.12 10.04 5.62
C GLU A 67 -2.41 10.73 6.09
N HIS A 68 -3.27 9.97 6.76
CA HIS A 68 -4.32 10.58 7.57
C HIS A 68 -3.69 11.34 8.73
N GLU A 69 -4.34 12.41 9.18
CA GLU A 69 -3.92 13.17 10.34
C GLU A 69 -3.74 12.28 11.59
N ASP A 70 -4.67 11.34 11.76
CA ASP A 70 -4.72 10.37 12.86
C ASP A 70 -4.21 8.97 12.44
N VAL A 71 -3.26 8.89 11.49
CA VAL A 71 -2.63 7.63 11.10
C VAL A 71 -2.02 6.92 12.31
N VAL A 72 -2.10 5.60 12.34
CA VAL A 72 -1.43 4.78 13.36
C VAL A 72 -0.40 3.89 12.68
N LEU A 73 0.84 3.93 13.15
CA LEU A 73 1.90 3.06 12.65
C LEU A 73 2.43 2.16 13.76
N HIS A 74 2.38 0.86 13.53
CA HIS A 74 2.98 -0.16 14.38
C HIS A 74 4.37 -0.49 13.81
N ALA A 75 5.40 0.08 14.43
CA ALA A 75 6.78 -0.13 13.99
C ALA A 75 7.30 -1.53 14.38
N PRO A 76 8.28 -2.10 13.63
CA PRO A 76 8.81 -3.45 13.88
C PRO A 76 9.38 -3.66 15.27
N ASN A 77 9.85 -2.59 15.91
CA ASN A 77 10.40 -2.61 17.29
C ASN A 77 9.33 -2.56 18.39
N GLY A 78 8.04 -2.61 18.04
CA GLY A 78 6.92 -2.54 18.96
C GLY A 78 6.46 -1.12 19.32
N MET A 79 7.09 -0.08 18.79
CA MET A 79 6.64 1.30 18.98
C MET A 79 5.36 1.56 18.21
N ILE A 80 4.42 2.27 18.84
CA ILE A 80 3.21 2.77 18.19
C ILE A 80 3.36 4.27 18.01
N ILE A 81 3.20 4.73 16.77
CA ILE A 81 3.27 6.14 16.37
C ILE A 81 1.84 6.59 16.06
N ASN A 82 1.38 7.66 16.69
CA ASN A 82 0.03 8.16 16.55
C ASN A 82 0.04 9.55 15.88
N GLY A 83 -0.55 9.62 14.71
CA GLY A 83 -0.68 10.84 13.91
C GLY A 83 0.52 11.13 13.00
N SER A 84 0.22 11.76 11.88
CA SER A 84 1.20 12.12 10.85
C SER A 84 2.25 13.13 11.34
N GLU A 85 1.92 13.97 12.32
CA GLU A 85 2.86 14.92 12.92
C GLU A 85 3.97 14.19 13.70
N GLN A 86 3.58 13.27 14.60
CA GLN A 86 4.55 12.46 15.36
C GLN A 86 5.42 11.64 14.42
N HIS A 87 4.83 11.02 13.39
CA HIS A 87 5.58 10.25 12.39
C HIS A 87 6.58 11.13 11.64
N SER A 88 6.17 12.32 11.21
CA SER A 88 7.04 13.27 10.52
C SER A 88 8.24 13.69 11.36
N GLU A 89 8.05 13.92 12.65
CA GLU A 89 9.15 14.28 13.55
C GLU A 89 10.15 13.13 13.73
N LEU A 90 9.67 11.89 13.90
CA LEU A 90 10.53 10.71 13.98
C LEU A 90 11.27 10.46 12.66
N ALA A 91 10.59 10.62 11.52
CA ALA A 91 11.21 10.50 10.20
C ALA A 91 12.31 11.54 10.00
N LYS A 92 12.10 12.79 10.42
CA LYS A 92 13.09 13.86 10.39
C LYS A 92 14.33 13.53 11.23
N GLN A 93 14.13 12.99 12.44
CA GLN A 93 15.23 12.56 13.30
C GLN A 93 16.03 11.41 12.66
N PHE A 94 15.34 10.40 12.12
CA PHE A 94 15.98 9.29 11.42
C PHE A 94 16.80 9.77 10.20
N LEU A 95 16.23 10.63 9.37
CA LEU A 95 16.90 11.15 8.18
C LEU A 95 18.06 12.10 8.52
N ALA A 96 18.01 12.78 9.66
CA ALA A 96 19.14 13.56 10.16
C ALA A 96 20.30 12.67 10.62
N ALA A 97 19.99 11.52 11.26
CA ALA A 97 20.98 10.54 11.67
C ALA A 97 21.55 9.73 10.49
N TYR A 98 20.73 9.45 9.49
CA TYR A 98 21.09 8.65 8.32
C TYR A 98 20.73 9.37 7.02
N PRO A 99 21.49 10.41 6.61
CA PRO A 99 21.16 11.22 5.44
C PRO A 99 21.21 10.44 4.11
N ASN A 100 21.91 9.30 4.09
CA ASN A 100 22.03 8.39 2.95
C ASN A 100 20.98 7.27 2.95
N ALA A 101 20.07 7.23 3.91
CA ALA A 101 19.01 6.22 3.95
C ALA A 101 18.22 6.18 2.63
N LYS A 102 18.02 4.97 2.11
CA LYS A 102 17.33 4.71 0.83
C LYS A 102 16.33 3.59 1.00
N TRP A 103 15.16 3.79 0.40
CA TRP A 103 14.09 2.80 0.30
C TRP A 103 13.95 2.32 -1.13
N GLU A 104 13.85 1.02 -1.33
CA GLU A 104 13.63 0.40 -2.64
C GLU A 104 12.50 -0.62 -2.54
N ILE A 105 11.42 -0.38 -3.28
CA ILE A 105 10.27 -1.29 -3.32
C ILE A 105 10.63 -2.48 -4.21
N LEU A 106 10.56 -3.69 -3.64
CA LEU A 106 10.77 -4.93 -4.37
C LEU A 106 9.48 -5.40 -5.05
N TRP A 107 8.36 -5.35 -4.32
CA TRP A 107 7.03 -5.64 -4.84
C TRP A 107 5.96 -5.00 -3.96
N SER A 108 4.76 -4.83 -4.54
CA SER A 108 3.59 -4.30 -3.85
C SER A 108 2.33 -4.93 -4.42
N ILE A 109 1.39 -5.31 -3.57
CA ILE A 109 0.10 -5.87 -3.94
C ILE A 109 -1.02 -5.17 -3.17
N SER A 110 -2.18 -5.05 -3.80
CA SER A 110 -3.39 -4.53 -3.15
C SER A 110 -4.42 -5.63 -2.95
N SER A 111 -5.08 -5.64 -1.80
CA SER A 111 -6.17 -6.55 -1.46
C SER A 111 -7.35 -5.79 -0.86
N ASP A 112 -8.55 -6.35 -1.05
CA ASP A 112 -9.78 -5.85 -0.44
C ASP A 112 -10.37 -6.92 0.46
N ILE A 113 -10.60 -6.59 1.74
CA ILE A 113 -11.20 -7.48 2.73
C ILE A 113 -12.70 -7.21 2.80
N ALA A 114 -13.52 -8.24 2.57
CA ALA A 114 -14.98 -8.15 2.48
C ALA A 114 -15.65 -8.46 3.81
N PHE A 115 -15.70 -7.53 4.73
CA PHE A 115 -16.42 -7.72 5.99
C PHE A 115 -17.94 -7.78 5.78
N LYS A 116 -18.64 -8.57 6.60
CA LYS A 116 -20.10 -8.72 6.50
C LYS A 116 -20.87 -7.49 6.97
N THR A 117 -20.27 -6.70 7.87
CA THR A 117 -20.95 -5.63 8.62
C THR A 117 -20.42 -4.23 8.34
N LYS A 118 -19.38 -4.10 7.53
CA LYS A 118 -18.74 -2.82 7.18
C LYS A 118 -18.31 -2.82 5.71
N PRO A 119 -18.01 -1.66 5.12
CA PRO A 119 -17.44 -1.58 3.77
C PRO A 119 -16.15 -2.39 3.63
N TYR A 120 -15.79 -2.71 2.38
CA TYR A 120 -14.48 -3.30 2.08
C TYR A 120 -13.37 -2.44 2.67
N GLU A 121 -12.38 -3.11 3.26
CA GLU A 121 -11.13 -2.46 3.64
C GLU A 121 -10.09 -2.72 2.55
N ASN A 122 -9.49 -1.66 2.02
CA ASN A 122 -8.39 -1.77 1.07
C ASN A 122 -7.06 -1.77 1.82
N TRP A 123 -6.24 -2.78 1.55
CA TRP A 123 -4.91 -2.95 2.12
C TRP A 123 -3.87 -3.08 1.02
N VAL A 124 -2.69 -2.53 1.28
CA VAL A 124 -1.53 -2.65 0.40
C VAL A 124 -0.38 -3.26 1.17
N THR A 125 0.00 -4.48 0.78
CA THR A 125 1.18 -5.15 1.31
C THR A 125 2.36 -4.88 0.40
N THR A 126 3.46 -4.35 0.95
CA THR A 126 4.66 -3.96 0.20
C THR A 126 5.91 -4.53 0.85
N CYS A 127 6.75 -5.16 0.05
CA CYS A 127 8.12 -5.49 0.45
C CYS A 127 9.07 -4.37 0.01
N VAL A 128 9.83 -3.85 0.96
CA VAL A 128 10.79 -2.78 0.71
C VAL A 128 12.13 -3.09 1.39
N THR A 129 13.23 -2.80 0.73
CA THR A 129 14.54 -2.75 1.37
C THR A 129 14.82 -1.33 1.87
N VAL A 130 15.46 -1.24 3.02
CA VAL A 130 15.94 0.02 3.60
C VAL A 130 17.43 -0.12 3.85
N THR A 131 18.23 0.69 3.17
CA THR A 131 19.69 0.72 3.37
C THR A 131 20.09 2.06 3.97
N TYR A 132 20.89 2.04 5.03
CA TYR A 132 21.39 3.23 5.71
C TYR A 132 22.73 2.94 6.39
N GLY A 133 23.46 4.00 6.81
CA GLY A 133 24.81 3.90 7.33
C GLY A 133 25.86 3.86 6.21
N GLU A 134 27.16 3.82 6.56
CA GLU A 134 28.27 3.86 5.61
C GLU A 134 29.34 2.83 5.96
N GLY A 135 30.06 2.35 4.93
CA GLY A 135 31.16 1.40 5.09
C GLY A 135 30.75 0.11 5.78
N GLU A 136 31.51 -0.32 6.78
CA GLU A 136 31.24 -1.54 7.55
C GLU A 136 30.01 -1.43 8.47
N GLU A 137 29.53 -0.22 8.74
CA GLU A 137 28.31 0.03 9.52
C GLU A 137 27.05 0.11 8.66
N ALA A 138 27.18 -0.04 7.34
CA ALA A 138 26.03 -0.06 6.46
C ALA A 138 25.10 -1.22 6.81
N THR A 139 23.83 -0.91 6.98
CA THR A 139 22.79 -1.86 7.34
C THR A 139 21.75 -1.91 6.25
N THR A 140 21.38 -3.11 5.81
CA THR A 140 20.25 -3.34 4.93
C THR A 140 19.19 -4.15 5.66
N LEU A 141 17.99 -3.61 5.71
CA LEU A 141 16.83 -4.24 6.30
C LEU A 141 15.82 -4.55 5.18
N GLN A 142 15.15 -5.67 5.30
CA GLN A 142 13.97 -5.97 4.48
C GLN A 142 12.72 -5.82 5.35
N ARG A 143 11.77 -5.03 4.88
CA ARG A 143 10.51 -4.77 5.59
C ARG A 143 9.32 -5.25 4.77
N ILE A 144 8.36 -5.83 5.45
CA ILE A 144 6.99 -5.94 4.96
C ILE A 144 6.20 -4.82 5.62
N ILE A 145 5.58 -4.01 4.80
CA ILE A 145 4.66 -2.96 5.24
C ILE A 145 3.27 -3.39 4.80
N ASP A 146 2.36 -3.46 5.75
CA ASP A 146 0.95 -3.72 5.48
C ASP A 146 0.15 -2.48 5.87
N ALA A 147 -0.41 -1.79 4.86
CA ALA A 147 -0.99 -0.47 5.00
C ALA A 147 -2.47 -0.45 4.59
N GLN A 148 -3.34 -0.01 5.48
CA GLN A 148 -4.74 0.26 5.19
C GLN A 148 -4.87 1.62 4.49
N ILE A 149 -5.57 1.62 3.36
CA ILE A 149 -5.87 2.82 2.58
C ILE A 149 -7.34 3.20 2.77
N VAL A 150 -7.55 4.43 3.22
CA VAL A 150 -8.88 5.03 3.41
C VAL A 150 -8.87 6.41 2.78
N ASP A 151 -9.86 6.73 1.94
CA ASP A 151 -9.97 8.02 1.25
C ASP A 151 -8.66 8.46 0.57
N ASP A 152 -8.02 7.52 -0.15
CA ASP A 152 -6.74 7.68 -0.86
C ASP A 152 -5.56 8.10 0.06
N LYS A 153 -5.63 7.77 1.34
CA LYS A 153 -4.58 8.04 2.33
C LYS A 153 -4.27 6.82 3.18
N ILE A 154 -3.05 6.78 3.69
CA ILE A 154 -2.60 5.76 4.64
C ILE A 154 -3.22 6.02 6.01
N LYS A 155 -3.99 5.07 6.52
CA LYS A 155 -4.70 5.17 7.80
C LYS A 155 -4.09 4.35 8.92
N LEU A 156 -3.60 3.16 8.59
CA LEU A 156 -3.02 2.22 9.54
C LEU A 156 -1.86 1.50 8.87
N VAL A 157 -0.77 1.29 9.59
CA VAL A 157 0.41 0.58 9.06
C VAL A 157 0.89 -0.44 10.09
N TYR A 158 1.15 -1.65 9.63
CA TYR A 158 1.92 -2.65 10.36
C TYR A 158 3.25 -2.89 9.65
N GLY A 159 4.36 -2.74 10.38
CA GLY A 159 5.71 -2.98 9.87
C GLY A 159 6.33 -4.23 10.47
N TYR A 160 6.92 -5.08 9.63
CA TYR A 160 7.71 -6.24 10.02
C TYR A 160 9.09 -6.13 9.38
N GLU A 161 10.13 -6.60 10.07
CA GLU A 161 11.49 -6.36 9.64
C GLU A 161 12.40 -7.56 9.89
N ARG A 162 13.34 -7.79 8.99
CA ARG A 162 14.50 -8.64 9.20
C ARG A 162 15.78 -7.95 8.69
N THR A 163 16.90 -8.24 9.31
CA THR A 163 18.21 -7.86 8.79
C THR A 163 18.57 -8.77 7.61
N VAL A 164 19.07 -8.19 6.52
CA VAL A 164 19.61 -8.92 5.38
C VAL A 164 21.12 -9.15 5.64
N LEU A 165 21.54 -10.41 5.74
CA LEU A 165 22.94 -10.73 5.92
C LEU A 165 23.67 -10.67 4.58
N ALA A 166 24.95 -10.25 4.60
CA ALA A 166 25.77 -10.13 3.38
C ALA A 166 25.84 -11.45 2.57
N GLN A 167 25.76 -12.60 3.24
CA GLN A 167 25.74 -13.91 2.60
C GLN A 167 24.47 -14.21 1.77
N GLU A 168 23.36 -13.49 2.02
CA GLU A 168 22.11 -13.67 1.26
C GLU A 168 22.13 -12.88 -0.07
N VAL A 169 23.05 -11.95 -0.22
CA VAL A 169 23.19 -11.11 -1.44
C VAL A 169 23.94 -11.86 -2.56
N GLU A 170 24.67 -12.92 -2.21
CA GLU A 170 25.47 -13.70 -3.18
C GLU A 170 24.71 -14.90 -3.79
N LEU A 171 23.42 -15.08 -3.48
CA LEU A 171 22.62 -16.23 -3.92
C LEU A 171 21.71 -15.98 -5.14
N ASP A 172 21.83 -14.82 -5.80
CA ASP A 172 21.05 -14.47 -7.01
C ASP A 172 21.86 -14.68 -8.30
#